data_ec56ad7b91bd5ce973e84a52bc622602
#
_entry.id   ec56ad7b91bd5ce973e84a52bc622602
#
_cell.length_a   1.000
_cell.length_b   1.000
_cell.length_c   1.000
_cell.angle_alpha   90.00
_cell.angle_beta   90.00
_cell.angle_gamma   90.00
#
_symmetry.space_group_name_H-M   'P 1'
#
loop_
_entity.id
_entity.type
_entity.pdbx_description
1 polymer ?
#
loop_
_entity_poly.entity_id
_entity_poly.type
_entity_poly.pdbx_seq_one_letter_code
_entity_poly.pdbx_strand_id
1 'polypeptide(L)'
;MRCLRLAAISGVFAIALAPPTLAHSLEELQGQLGEREKYFQPIGKAARDFKLEDAEGRAVALQDLRGKVVVLHFVYKSCPDVCPLHAERIAKIQEMINRTPMREQVQFVTITADPEHDTPEVMRNYGPAHGLDPVNWIFLTTRPDQPEDATRTLAERFGHRFTKTYDGYQIHGVVTHVIDREGRWRANFHGLKFEATNLVVYVNALVNGVGRPHAHEPQSFWEAMRGWF
;
A
#
# COMPACT_ATOMS: atom_id res chain seq x y z
N MET A 1 70.30 33.89 30.94
CA MET A 1 69.92 32.87 29.94
C MET A 1 68.77 32.10 30.52
N ARG A 2 67.52 32.35 30.02
CA ARG A 2 66.31 31.74 30.49
C ARG A 2 65.81 30.83 29.36
N CYS A 3 65.83 29.50 29.56
CA CYS A 3 65.25 28.51 28.62
C CYS A 3 63.74 28.49 28.80
N LEU A 4 63.01 28.86 27.76
CA LEU A 4 61.56 28.63 27.63
C LEU A 4 61.31 27.18 27.17
N ARG A 5 60.59 26.42 28.01
CA ARG A 5 60.07 25.07 27.59
C ARG A 5 58.67 25.24 26.99
N LEU A 6 58.55 24.97 25.72
CA LEU A 6 57.24 24.78 25.05
C LEU A 6 56.66 23.44 25.46
N ALA A 7 55.49 23.45 26.06
CA ALA A 7 54.69 22.27 26.29
C ALA A 7 53.75 22.09 25.09
N ALA A 8 53.89 20.99 24.35
CA ALA A 8 52.99 20.61 23.31
C ALA A 8 51.74 19.91 23.92
N ILE A 9 50.58 20.54 23.78
CA ILE A 9 49.29 19.94 24.18
C ILE A 9 48.79 19.14 22.99
N SER A 10 48.89 17.79 23.03
CA SER A 10 48.24 16.88 22.09
C SER A 10 46.78 16.74 22.48
N GLY A 11 45.90 17.45 21.76
CA GLY A 11 44.44 17.24 21.85
C GLY A 11 44.04 15.94 21.19
N VAL A 12 43.62 14.96 21.97
CA VAL A 12 42.94 13.73 21.46
C VAL A 12 41.53 14.12 21.10
N PHE A 13 41.25 14.20 19.79
CA PHE A 13 39.88 14.38 19.26
C PHE A 13 39.16 13.03 19.35
N ALA A 14 38.33 12.83 20.36
CA ALA A 14 37.46 11.66 20.46
C ALA A 14 36.33 11.80 19.44
N ILE A 15 36.42 11.05 18.35
CA ILE A 15 35.31 10.89 17.39
C ILE A 15 34.26 10.04 18.10
N ALA A 16 33.21 10.68 18.58
CA ALA A 16 32.02 10.01 19.08
C ALA A 16 31.32 9.31 17.88
N LEU A 17 31.50 8.00 17.77
CA LEU A 17 30.71 7.14 16.89
C LEU A 17 29.25 7.21 17.40
N ALA A 18 28.39 7.99 16.73
CA ALA A 18 26.96 7.93 16.97
C ALA A 18 26.49 6.49 16.66
N PRO A 19 25.70 5.86 17.56
CA PRO A 19 25.14 4.54 17.25
C PRO A 19 24.29 4.63 15.99
N PRO A 20 24.30 3.59 15.11
CA PRO A 20 23.43 3.56 13.97
C PRO A 20 21.98 3.67 14.48
N THR A 21 21.26 4.68 14.04
CA THR A 21 19.82 4.78 14.25
C THR A 21 19.22 3.56 13.58
N LEU A 22 18.74 2.61 14.38
CA LEU A 22 18.00 1.45 13.91
C LEU A 22 16.74 1.97 13.21
N ALA A 23 16.78 2.08 11.90
CA ALA A 23 15.58 2.20 11.10
C ALA A 23 14.81 0.88 11.33
N HIS A 24 13.65 0.97 11.96
CA HIS A 24 12.77 -0.18 12.14
C HIS A 24 12.55 -0.85 10.78
N SER A 25 12.82 -2.15 10.69
CA SER A 25 12.61 -2.88 9.45
C SER A 25 11.11 -3.07 9.20
N LEU A 26 10.73 -3.31 7.95
CA LEU A 26 9.33 -3.62 7.63
C LEU A 26 8.89 -4.90 8.35
N GLU A 27 9.79 -5.86 8.50
CA GLU A 27 9.59 -7.13 9.21
C GLU A 27 9.29 -6.89 10.70
N GLU A 28 10.01 -5.97 11.33
CA GLU A 28 9.75 -5.60 12.72
C GLU A 28 8.38 -4.95 12.89
N LEU A 29 8.01 -4.01 11.99
CA LEU A 29 6.67 -3.41 11.99
C LEU A 29 5.59 -4.47 11.76
N GLN A 30 5.79 -5.42 10.85
CA GLN A 30 4.87 -6.53 10.62
C GLN A 30 4.72 -7.42 11.86
N GLY A 31 5.80 -7.70 12.58
CA GLY A 31 5.77 -8.41 13.87
C GLY A 31 4.93 -7.67 14.90
N GLN A 32 5.21 -6.38 15.12
CA GLN A 32 4.47 -5.54 16.07
C GLN A 32 2.98 -5.42 15.71
N LEU A 33 2.66 -5.29 14.42
CA LEU A 33 1.27 -5.26 13.97
C LEU A 33 0.60 -6.63 14.16
N GLY A 34 1.28 -7.74 13.87
CA GLY A 34 0.75 -9.09 14.06
C GLY A 34 0.37 -9.40 15.52
N GLU A 35 1.07 -8.79 16.49
CA GLU A 35 0.77 -8.93 17.91
C GLU A 35 -0.43 -8.07 18.38
N ARG A 36 -0.60 -6.87 17.79
CA ARG A 36 -1.57 -5.86 18.24
C ARG A 36 -2.85 -5.82 17.41
N GLU A 37 -2.76 -6.19 16.13
CA GLU A 37 -3.85 -6.10 15.16
C GLU A 37 -4.22 -7.52 14.69
N LYS A 38 -5.16 -8.15 15.34
CA LYS A 38 -5.59 -9.53 15.04
C LYS A 38 -6.17 -9.71 13.63
N TYR A 39 -6.52 -8.62 12.96
CA TYR A 39 -7.04 -8.61 11.60
C TYR A 39 -5.96 -8.38 10.55
N PHE A 40 -4.71 -8.17 10.97
CA PHE A 40 -3.56 -8.00 10.09
C PHE A 40 -2.96 -9.37 9.73
N GLN A 41 -2.69 -9.54 8.45
CA GLN A 41 -2.01 -10.71 7.92
C GLN A 41 -0.88 -10.27 7.00
N PRO A 42 0.40 -10.49 7.35
CA PRO A 42 1.51 -10.26 6.43
C PRO A 42 1.47 -11.28 5.29
N ILE A 43 1.79 -10.83 4.08
CA ILE A 43 1.82 -11.67 2.87
C ILE A 43 3.24 -11.64 2.31
N GLY A 44 3.79 -11.23 1.44
CA GLY A 44 5.21 -11.21 1.03
C GLY A 44 5.45 -11.86 -0.32
N LYS A 45 4.46 -11.85 -1.20
CA LYS A 45 4.55 -12.39 -2.56
C LYS A 45 4.23 -11.35 -3.63
N ALA A 46 4.53 -11.65 -4.89
CA ALA A 46 4.09 -10.81 -6.00
C ALA A 46 2.56 -10.68 -6.00
N ALA A 47 2.04 -9.47 -6.20
CA ALA A 47 0.61 -9.28 -6.38
C ALA A 47 0.14 -9.95 -7.67
N ARG A 48 -1.14 -10.26 -7.73
CA ARG A 48 -1.76 -10.82 -8.94
C ARG A 48 -1.90 -9.71 -9.96
N ASP A 49 -1.31 -9.93 -11.11
CA ASP A 49 -1.40 -8.97 -12.20
C ASP A 49 -2.81 -8.91 -12.76
N PHE A 50 -3.19 -7.71 -13.22
CA PHE A 50 -4.48 -7.45 -13.87
C PHE A 50 -4.34 -6.35 -14.92
N LYS A 51 -5.25 -6.35 -15.87
CA LYS A 51 -5.47 -5.25 -16.81
C LYS A 51 -6.97 -5.11 -16.98
N LEU A 52 -7.55 -4.12 -16.36
CA LEU A 52 -9.00 -3.87 -16.26
C LEU A 52 -9.31 -2.53 -16.92
N GLU A 53 -10.54 -2.06 -16.84
CA GLU A 53 -10.92 -0.72 -17.29
C GLU A 53 -11.64 0.06 -16.20
N ASP A 54 -11.53 1.38 -16.27
CA ASP A 54 -12.27 2.30 -15.42
C ASP A 54 -13.63 2.68 -16.03
N ALA A 55 -14.37 3.53 -15.32
CA ALA A 55 -15.70 3.97 -15.75
C ALA A 55 -15.69 4.81 -17.04
N GLU A 56 -14.54 5.27 -17.50
CA GLU A 56 -14.34 6.01 -18.76
C GLU A 56 -13.84 5.09 -19.89
N GLY A 57 -13.74 3.78 -19.66
CA GLY A 57 -13.23 2.79 -20.63
C GLY A 57 -11.71 2.84 -20.81
N ARG A 58 -10.97 3.52 -19.91
CA ARG A 58 -9.50 3.56 -19.96
C ARG A 58 -8.95 2.27 -19.35
N ALA A 59 -8.03 1.65 -20.07
CA ALA A 59 -7.34 0.48 -19.55
C ALA A 59 -6.42 0.87 -18.40
N VAL A 60 -6.49 0.11 -17.31
CA VAL A 60 -5.64 0.26 -16.12
C VAL A 60 -5.05 -1.09 -15.76
N ALA A 61 -3.74 -1.20 -15.77
CA ALA A 61 -3.02 -2.39 -15.32
C ALA A 61 -2.34 -2.16 -13.97
N LEU A 62 -2.08 -3.24 -13.22
CA LEU A 62 -1.33 -3.12 -11.97
C LEU A 62 0.06 -2.50 -12.19
N GLN A 63 0.69 -2.76 -13.32
CA GLN A 63 1.99 -2.15 -13.67
C GLN A 63 1.94 -0.63 -13.80
N ASP A 64 0.81 -0.04 -14.21
CA ASP A 64 0.62 1.41 -14.34
C ASP A 64 0.58 2.10 -12.98
N LEU A 65 0.34 1.34 -11.92
CA LEU A 65 0.30 1.80 -10.53
C LEU A 65 1.66 1.65 -9.81
N ARG A 66 2.70 1.20 -10.51
CA ARG A 66 4.05 1.13 -9.95
C ARG A 66 4.52 2.50 -9.46
N GLY A 67 5.31 2.51 -8.41
CA GLY A 67 5.74 3.75 -7.75
C GLY A 67 4.75 4.27 -6.72
N LYS A 68 3.52 3.76 -6.67
CA LYS A 68 2.53 4.04 -5.63
C LYS A 68 2.27 2.82 -4.75
N VAL A 69 1.93 3.04 -3.50
CA VAL A 69 1.31 2.01 -2.65
C VAL A 69 -0.15 1.89 -3.04
N VAL A 70 -0.62 0.67 -3.29
CA VAL A 70 -1.99 0.41 -3.70
C VAL A 70 -2.77 -0.19 -2.53
N VAL A 71 -3.89 0.45 -2.18
CA VAL A 71 -4.89 -0.06 -1.23
C VAL A 71 -6.07 -0.55 -2.05
N LEU A 72 -6.20 -1.88 -2.16
CA LEU A 72 -7.15 -2.53 -3.05
C LEU A 72 -8.21 -3.29 -2.28
N HIS A 73 -9.46 -3.21 -2.73
CA HIS A 73 -10.55 -4.01 -2.20
C HIS A 73 -11.56 -4.38 -3.29
N PHE A 74 -12.28 -5.48 -3.07
CA PHE A 74 -13.32 -5.97 -3.96
C PHE A 74 -14.70 -5.68 -3.38
N VAL A 75 -15.61 -5.26 -4.23
CA VAL A 75 -17.01 -4.97 -3.89
C VAL A 75 -17.93 -5.48 -4.99
N TYR A 76 -19.23 -5.48 -4.72
CA TYR A 76 -20.28 -5.46 -5.73
C TYR A 76 -21.39 -4.51 -5.24
N LYS A 77 -21.91 -3.70 -6.14
CA LYS A 77 -22.83 -2.61 -5.79
C LYS A 77 -24.14 -3.11 -5.18
N SER A 78 -24.64 -4.25 -5.64
CA SER A 78 -25.86 -4.90 -5.13
C SER A 78 -25.69 -5.54 -3.75
N CYS A 79 -24.49 -5.49 -3.13
CA CYS A 79 -24.29 -5.94 -1.76
C CYS A 79 -25.04 -5.04 -0.77
N PRO A 80 -26.03 -5.55 -0.05
CA PRO A 80 -26.89 -4.70 0.77
C PRO A 80 -26.27 -4.33 2.13
N ASP A 81 -25.14 -4.94 2.51
CA ASP A 81 -24.68 -4.95 3.91
C ASP A 81 -23.20 -4.51 4.04
N VAL A 82 -22.26 -5.39 3.76
CA VAL A 82 -20.85 -5.16 4.13
C VAL A 82 -20.05 -4.30 3.16
N CYS A 83 -20.41 -4.27 1.87
CA CYS A 83 -19.64 -3.53 0.86
C CYS A 83 -19.74 -2.00 1.04
N PRO A 84 -20.93 -1.40 1.32
CA PRO A 84 -21.02 0.00 1.68
C PRO A 84 -20.16 0.36 2.89
N LEU A 85 -20.26 -0.42 3.97
CA LEU A 85 -19.49 -0.20 5.20
C LEU A 85 -17.97 -0.35 4.97
N HIS A 86 -17.57 -1.24 4.07
CA HIS A 86 -16.16 -1.38 3.69
C HIS A 86 -15.68 -0.14 2.92
N ALA A 87 -16.45 0.33 1.95
CA ALA A 87 -16.11 1.53 1.19
C ALA A 87 -16.00 2.76 2.09
N GLU A 88 -16.95 2.96 3.02
CA GLU A 88 -16.90 4.05 4.01
C GLU A 88 -15.67 3.92 4.94
N ARG A 89 -15.29 2.70 5.31
CA ARG A 89 -14.07 2.46 6.09
C ARG A 89 -12.83 2.85 5.31
N ILE A 90 -12.76 2.50 4.03
CA ILE A 90 -11.66 2.89 3.15
C ILE A 90 -11.65 4.40 2.93
N ALA A 91 -12.81 5.05 2.78
CA ALA A 91 -12.90 6.51 2.65
C ALA A 91 -12.30 7.25 3.87
N LYS A 92 -12.56 6.77 5.09
CA LYS A 92 -11.94 7.33 6.30
C LYS A 92 -10.42 7.16 6.30
N ILE A 93 -9.92 6.03 5.86
CA ILE A 93 -8.47 5.77 5.72
C ILE A 93 -7.88 6.68 4.65
N GLN A 94 -8.55 6.82 3.52
CA GLN A 94 -8.15 7.70 2.44
C GLN A 94 -8.08 9.17 2.92
N GLU A 95 -9.09 9.64 3.67
CA GLU A 95 -9.08 10.97 4.27
C GLU A 95 -7.85 11.20 5.16
N MET A 96 -7.52 10.23 6.03
CA MET A 96 -6.32 10.31 6.88
C MET A 96 -5.03 10.41 6.05
N ILE A 97 -4.92 9.63 4.99
CA ILE A 97 -3.77 9.63 4.08
C ILE A 97 -3.72 10.94 3.29
N ASN A 98 -4.86 11.41 2.77
CA ASN A 98 -4.94 12.60 1.92
C ASN A 98 -4.63 13.92 2.66
N ARG A 99 -4.69 13.92 3.99
CA ARG A 99 -4.21 15.04 4.82
C ARG A 99 -2.69 15.09 4.98
N THR A 100 -1.97 14.18 4.37
CA THR A 100 -0.51 14.06 4.43
C THR A 100 0.12 14.08 3.03
N PRO A 101 1.44 14.25 2.89
CA PRO A 101 2.14 14.12 1.60
C PRO A 101 2.00 12.75 0.93
N MET A 102 1.51 11.73 1.64
CA MET A 102 1.25 10.41 1.06
C MET A 102 0.14 10.40 0.00
N ARG A 103 -0.71 11.43 -0.06
CA ARG A 103 -1.82 11.55 -1.02
C ARG A 103 -1.40 11.23 -2.46
N GLU A 104 -0.25 11.71 -2.89
CA GLU A 104 0.25 11.51 -4.25
C GLU A 104 0.92 10.14 -4.47
N GLN A 105 1.27 9.46 -3.37
CA GLN A 105 2.02 8.22 -3.37
C GLN A 105 1.17 6.98 -3.08
N VAL A 106 -0.13 7.18 -2.82
CA VAL A 106 -1.08 6.10 -2.53
C VAL A 106 -2.22 6.13 -3.55
N GLN A 107 -2.56 4.97 -4.09
CA GLN A 107 -3.71 4.78 -4.96
C GLN A 107 -4.71 3.85 -4.30
N PHE A 108 -5.94 4.29 -4.17
CA PHE A 108 -7.06 3.45 -3.73
C PHE A 108 -7.73 2.84 -4.96
N VAL A 109 -7.95 1.54 -4.91
CA VAL A 109 -8.52 0.78 -6.04
C VAL A 109 -9.69 -0.05 -5.54
N THR A 110 -10.85 0.19 -6.10
CA THR A 110 -12.02 -0.66 -5.94
C THR A 110 -12.19 -1.49 -7.20
N ILE A 111 -12.37 -2.79 -7.08
CA ILE A 111 -12.65 -3.68 -8.21
C ILE A 111 -14.01 -4.32 -7.99
N THR A 112 -14.88 -4.26 -9.00
CA THR A 112 -16.16 -4.96 -8.92
C THR A 112 -15.97 -6.47 -9.01
N ALA A 113 -16.75 -7.20 -8.22
CA ALA A 113 -16.91 -8.66 -8.36
C ALA A 113 -18.17 -9.03 -9.20
N ASP A 114 -18.94 -8.03 -9.63
CA ASP A 114 -20.18 -8.19 -10.40
C ASP A 114 -20.22 -7.23 -11.61
N PRO A 115 -19.34 -7.43 -12.58
CA PRO A 115 -19.21 -6.53 -13.74
C PRO A 115 -20.46 -6.47 -14.62
N GLU A 116 -21.34 -7.46 -14.53
CA GLU A 116 -22.60 -7.50 -15.30
C GLU A 116 -23.57 -6.40 -14.85
N HIS A 117 -23.61 -6.12 -13.54
CA HIS A 117 -24.54 -5.13 -12.95
C HIS A 117 -23.86 -3.80 -12.62
N ASP A 118 -22.54 -3.76 -12.48
CA ASP A 118 -21.79 -2.57 -12.14
C ASP A 118 -21.40 -1.79 -13.40
N THR A 119 -22.39 -1.11 -14.00
CA THR A 119 -22.22 -0.29 -15.20
C THR A 119 -21.26 0.88 -14.98
N PRO A 120 -20.72 1.53 -16.04
CA PRO A 120 -19.89 2.73 -15.92
C PRO A 120 -20.52 3.87 -15.10
N GLU A 121 -21.85 4.04 -15.18
CA GLU A 121 -22.56 5.02 -14.37
C GLU A 121 -22.56 4.66 -12.89
N VAL A 122 -22.81 3.38 -12.57
CA VAL A 122 -22.73 2.85 -11.20
C VAL A 122 -21.34 3.07 -10.64
N MET A 123 -20.31 2.77 -11.41
CA MET A 123 -18.91 2.90 -11.02
C MET A 123 -18.53 4.34 -10.70
N ARG A 124 -18.92 5.30 -11.56
CA ARG A 124 -18.65 6.74 -11.34
C ARG A 124 -19.28 7.28 -10.05
N ASN A 125 -20.49 6.81 -9.74
CA ASN A 125 -21.25 7.30 -8.60
C ASN A 125 -20.89 6.59 -7.28
N TYR A 126 -20.33 5.38 -7.35
CA TYR A 126 -20.06 4.55 -6.16
C TYR A 126 -19.13 5.26 -5.16
N GLY A 127 -17.98 5.72 -5.61
CA GLY A 127 -17.00 6.35 -4.73
C GLY A 127 -17.53 7.57 -4.00
N PRO A 128 -18.02 8.59 -4.71
CA PRO A 128 -18.61 9.77 -4.09
C PRO A 128 -19.78 9.45 -3.14
N ALA A 129 -20.62 8.46 -3.46
CA ALA A 129 -21.73 8.04 -2.61
C ALA A 129 -21.25 7.45 -1.26
N HIS A 130 -20.02 6.92 -1.20
CA HIS A 130 -19.42 6.33 0.01
C HIS A 130 -18.27 7.17 0.59
N GLY A 131 -18.09 8.40 0.11
CA GLY A 131 -17.10 9.35 0.63
C GLY A 131 -15.67 9.12 0.13
N LEU A 132 -15.47 8.33 -0.93
CA LEU A 132 -14.17 8.15 -1.58
C LEU A 132 -13.83 9.37 -2.44
N ASP A 133 -12.62 9.90 -2.25
CA ASP A 133 -12.12 11.06 -2.99
C ASP A 133 -11.54 10.61 -4.35
N PRO A 134 -12.07 11.10 -5.47
CA PRO A 134 -11.61 10.71 -6.80
C PRO A 134 -10.16 11.13 -7.12
N VAL A 135 -9.53 11.96 -6.30
CA VAL A 135 -8.17 12.45 -6.52
C VAL A 135 -7.13 11.32 -6.60
N ASN A 136 -7.31 10.27 -5.83
CA ASN A 136 -6.44 9.09 -5.81
C ASN A 136 -7.23 7.78 -5.62
N TRP A 137 -8.47 7.77 -6.11
CA TRP A 137 -9.32 6.59 -6.13
C TRP A 137 -9.78 6.27 -7.54
N ILE A 138 -9.86 4.98 -7.87
CA ILE A 138 -10.41 4.46 -9.12
C ILE A 138 -11.28 3.25 -8.85
N PHE A 139 -12.34 3.09 -9.66
CA PHE A 139 -13.16 1.89 -9.70
C PHE A 139 -12.92 1.15 -11.01
N LEU A 140 -12.64 -0.16 -10.94
CA LEU A 140 -12.29 -0.97 -12.08
C LEU A 140 -13.28 -2.11 -12.31
N THR A 141 -13.48 -2.44 -13.58
CA THR A 141 -14.31 -3.54 -14.05
C THR A 141 -13.61 -4.35 -15.14
N THR A 142 -14.22 -5.44 -15.55
CA THR A 142 -13.80 -6.27 -16.68
C THR A 142 -13.82 -5.47 -17.99
N ARG A 143 -12.83 -5.65 -18.83
CA ARG A 143 -12.79 -5.07 -20.17
C ARG A 143 -13.67 -5.85 -21.15
N PRO A 144 -14.19 -5.22 -22.23
CA PRO A 144 -15.05 -5.89 -23.21
C PRO A 144 -14.40 -7.10 -23.92
N ASP A 145 -13.05 -7.14 -23.96
CA ASP A 145 -12.29 -8.23 -24.59
C ASP A 145 -11.93 -9.36 -23.60
N GLN A 146 -12.42 -9.32 -22.38
CA GLN A 146 -12.17 -10.31 -21.33
C GLN A 146 -13.43 -11.13 -21.00
N PRO A 147 -13.27 -12.31 -20.38
CA PRO A 147 -14.40 -13.05 -19.82
C PRO A 147 -15.17 -12.22 -18.79
N GLU A 148 -16.47 -12.34 -18.74
CA GLU A 148 -17.33 -11.61 -17.79
C GLU A 148 -16.94 -11.85 -16.33
N ASP A 149 -16.37 -12.99 -16.00
CA ASP A 149 -15.93 -13.35 -14.65
C ASP A 149 -14.47 -12.96 -14.36
N ALA A 150 -13.82 -12.19 -15.23
CA ALA A 150 -12.38 -11.85 -15.08
C ALA A 150 -12.07 -11.20 -13.75
N THR A 151 -12.90 -10.26 -13.27
CA THR A 151 -12.70 -9.60 -11.96
C THR A 151 -12.99 -10.53 -10.79
N ARG A 152 -13.98 -11.42 -10.92
CA ARG A 152 -14.27 -12.45 -9.91
C ARG A 152 -13.13 -13.45 -9.81
N THR A 153 -12.64 -13.96 -10.94
CA THR A 153 -11.45 -14.82 -11.00
C THR A 153 -10.22 -14.12 -10.40
N LEU A 154 -10.06 -12.82 -10.63
CA LEU A 154 -8.99 -12.05 -10.00
C LEU A 154 -9.17 -12.01 -8.48
N ALA A 155 -10.38 -11.74 -7.98
CA ALA A 155 -10.66 -11.72 -6.54
C ALA A 155 -10.38 -13.08 -5.88
N GLU A 156 -10.69 -14.18 -6.54
CA GLU A 156 -10.32 -15.53 -6.06
C GLU A 156 -8.82 -15.72 -5.93
N ARG A 157 -8.03 -15.17 -6.86
CA ARG A 157 -6.56 -15.19 -6.78
C ARG A 157 -6.03 -14.35 -5.62
N PHE A 158 -6.80 -13.36 -5.16
CA PHE A 158 -6.54 -12.60 -3.93
C PHE A 158 -7.09 -13.28 -2.68
N GLY A 159 -7.68 -14.48 -2.81
CA GLY A 159 -8.14 -15.31 -1.70
C GLY A 159 -9.61 -15.12 -1.31
N HIS A 160 -10.37 -14.38 -2.10
CA HIS A 160 -11.81 -14.29 -1.91
C HIS A 160 -12.50 -15.60 -2.34
N ARG A 161 -13.68 -15.85 -1.77
CA ARG A 161 -14.56 -16.95 -2.14
C ARG A 161 -15.92 -16.41 -2.52
N PHE A 162 -16.58 -17.09 -3.41
CA PHE A 162 -17.92 -16.75 -3.86
C PHE A 162 -18.87 -17.91 -3.68
N THR A 163 -20.11 -17.60 -3.31
CA THR A 163 -21.22 -18.55 -3.39
C THR A 163 -22.21 -18.02 -4.42
N LYS A 164 -22.61 -18.87 -5.36
CA LYS A 164 -23.67 -18.52 -6.29
C LYS A 164 -25.01 -18.55 -5.54
N THR A 165 -25.75 -17.45 -5.64
CA THR A 165 -27.06 -17.26 -5.06
C THR A 165 -28.10 -17.11 -6.15
N TYR A 166 -29.38 -16.97 -5.78
CA TYR A 166 -30.46 -16.71 -6.74
C TYR A 166 -30.25 -15.38 -7.48
N ASP A 167 -29.73 -14.37 -6.78
CA ASP A 167 -29.54 -13.00 -7.28
C ASP A 167 -28.10 -12.73 -7.76
N GLY A 168 -27.32 -13.77 -8.11
CA GLY A 168 -25.96 -13.62 -8.60
C GLY A 168 -24.90 -14.30 -7.71
N TYR A 169 -23.85 -13.57 -7.34
CA TYR A 169 -22.77 -14.10 -6.50
C TYR A 169 -22.58 -13.29 -5.24
N GLN A 170 -22.44 -13.98 -4.12
CA GLN A 170 -22.08 -13.38 -2.84
C GLN A 170 -20.59 -13.58 -2.57
N ILE A 171 -19.87 -12.47 -2.35
CA ILE A 171 -18.48 -12.51 -1.94
C ILE A 171 -18.38 -12.83 -0.45
N HIS A 172 -17.49 -13.75 -0.11
CA HIS A 172 -17.19 -14.09 1.28
C HIS A 172 -15.91 -13.40 1.75
N GLY A 173 -16.04 -12.74 2.88
CA GLY A 173 -14.93 -12.05 3.51
C GLY A 173 -14.73 -10.63 2.99
N VAL A 174 -14.53 -9.73 3.93
CA VAL A 174 -14.14 -8.35 3.67
C VAL A 174 -12.63 -8.26 3.87
N VAL A 175 -11.88 -7.91 2.84
CA VAL A 175 -10.42 -7.84 2.91
C VAL A 175 -9.93 -6.60 2.18
N THR A 176 -9.09 -5.84 2.86
CA THR A 176 -8.29 -4.76 2.25
C THR A 176 -6.89 -5.28 1.98
N HIS A 177 -6.49 -5.27 0.73
CA HIS A 177 -5.16 -5.71 0.27
C HIS A 177 -4.23 -4.51 0.15
N VAL A 178 -2.99 -4.66 0.63
CA VAL A 178 -1.96 -3.63 0.51
C VAL A 178 -0.84 -4.14 -0.38
N ILE A 179 -0.55 -3.40 -1.46
CA ILE A 179 0.48 -3.70 -2.44
C ILE A 179 1.49 -2.56 -2.42
N ASP A 180 2.79 -2.87 -2.38
CA ASP A 180 3.83 -1.86 -2.34
C ASP A 180 4.13 -1.25 -3.71
N ARG A 181 5.03 -0.28 -3.72
CA ARG A 181 5.45 0.48 -4.91
C ARG A 181 6.10 -0.40 -5.99
N GLU A 182 6.64 -1.55 -5.61
CA GLU A 182 7.23 -2.57 -6.48
C GLU A 182 6.20 -3.61 -6.95
N GLY A 183 4.93 -3.49 -6.52
CA GLY A 183 3.84 -4.40 -6.84
C GLY A 183 3.92 -5.74 -6.12
N ARG A 184 4.49 -5.75 -4.92
CA ARG A 184 4.43 -6.91 -4.04
C ARG A 184 3.21 -6.78 -3.12
N TRP A 185 2.42 -7.82 -3.04
CA TRP A 185 1.33 -7.92 -2.07
C TRP A 185 1.92 -8.13 -0.69
N ARG A 186 1.80 -7.12 0.15
CA ARG A 186 2.50 -7.04 1.44
C ARG A 186 1.64 -7.46 2.62
N ALA A 187 0.36 -7.15 2.59
CA ALA A 187 -0.53 -7.48 3.70
C ALA A 187 -2.00 -7.53 3.29
N ASN A 188 -2.77 -8.19 4.14
CA ASN A 188 -4.22 -8.11 4.22
C ASN A 188 -4.65 -7.50 5.56
N PHE A 189 -5.71 -6.71 5.52
CA PHE A 189 -6.49 -6.31 6.69
C PHE A 189 -7.90 -6.90 6.53
N HIS A 190 -8.27 -7.80 7.45
CA HIS A 190 -9.50 -8.56 7.37
C HIS A 190 -10.65 -7.89 8.10
N GLY A 191 -11.85 -7.96 7.54
CA GLY A 191 -13.09 -7.44 8.14
C GLY A 191 -13.15 -5.93 8.18
N LEU A 192 -14.02 -5.40 9.02
CA LEU A 192 -14.28 -3.97 9.20
C LEU A 192 -13.73 -3.43 10.53
N LYS A 193 -13.25 -4.30 11.42
CA LYS A 193 -12.88 -3.96 12.79
C LYS A 193 -11.40 -3.70 13.04
N PHE A 194 -10.56 -3.80 11.99
CA PHE A 194 -9.16 -3.43 12.13
C PHE A 194 -9.02 -1.92 12.41
N GLU A 195 -7.98 -1.53 13.12
CA GLU A 195 -7.74 -0.12 13.40
C GLU A 195 -7.24 0.63 12.16
N ALA A 196 -7.97 1.69 11.76
CA ALA A 196 -7.60 2.49 10.58
C ALA A 196 -6.17 3.04 10.67
N THR A 197 -5.77 3.47 11.86
CA THR A 197 -4.43 3.97 12.14
C THR A 197 -3.35 2.93 11.84
N ASN A 198 -3.60 1.65 12.12
CA ASN A 198 -2.65 0.57 11.85
C ASN A 198 -2.42 0.41 10.34
N LEU A 199 -3.48 0.50 9.53
CA LEU A 199 -3.32 0.48 8.07
C LEU A 199 -2.56 1.72 7.57
N VAL A 200 -2.90 2.92 8.08
CA VAL A 200 -2.19 4.17 7.72
C VAL A 200 -0.71 4.09 8.07
N VAL A 201 -0.36 3.61 9.26
CA VAL A 201 1.04 3.42 9.69
C VAL A 201 1.77 2.44 8.77
N TYR A 202 1.11 1.33 8.41
CA TYR A 202 1.69 0.35 7.51
C TYR A 202 1.91 0.91 6.09
N VAL A 203 0.94 1.64 5.54
CA VAL A 203 1.06 2.34 4.25
C VAL A 203 2.18 3.38 4.30
N ASN A 204 2.28 4.16 5.39
CA ASN A 204 3.34 5.13 5.58
C ASN A 204 4.74 4.48 5.55
N ALA A 205 4.91 3.34 6.20
CA ALA A 205 6.17 2.59 6.16
C ALA A 205 6.53 2.15 4.72
N LEU A 206 5.55 1.67 3.95
CA LEU A 206 5.76 1.28 2.55
C LEU A 206 6.07 2.47 1.63
N VAL A 207 5.41 3.61 1.84
CA VAL A 207 5.66 4.85 1.09
C VAL A 207 7.08 5.35 1.33
N ASN A 208 7.55 5.34 2.59
CA ASN A 208 8.87 5.82 2.97
C ASN A 208 9.99 4.79 2.77
N GLY A 209 9.67 3.60 2.25
CA GLY A 209 10.67 2.59 1.94
C GLY A 209 11.33 1.96 3.17
N VAL A 210 10.64 1.94 4.31
CA VAL A 210 11.09 1.20 5.50
C VAL A 210 11.30 -0.25 5.10
N GLY A 211 12.52 -0.75 5.27
CA GLY A 211 12.92 -2.10 4.83
C GLY A 211 13.57 -2.17 3.44
N ARG A 212 13.76 -1.06 2.73
CA ARG A 212 14.80 -1.01 1.70
C ARG A 212 16.14 -0.97 2.42
N PRO A 213 17.09 -1.86 2.09
CA PRO A 213 18.47 -1.57 2.42
C PRO A 213 18.73 -0.20 1.82
N HIS A 214 19.03 0.79 2.63
CA HIS A 214 19.67 1.97 2.11
C HIS A 214 20.89 1.42 1.38
N ALA A 215 20.94 1.57 0.07
CA ALA A 215 22.19 1.45 -0.64
C ALA A 215 23.08 2.58 -0.08
N HIS A 216 23.64 2.37 1.10
CA HIS A 216 24.93 2.92 1.41
C HIS A 216 25.84 2.24 0.40
N GLU A 217 26.01 2.84 -0.78
CA GLU A 217 27.28 2.73 -1.42
C GLU A 217 28.29 3.10 -0.31
N PRO A 218 29.12 2.19 0.13
CA PRO A 218 30.30 2.56 0.85
C PRO A 218 31.08 3.38 -0.19
N GLN A 219 30.97 4.71 -0.13
CA GLN A 219 32.01 5.56 -0.68
C GLN A 219 33.22 5.13 0.10
N SER A 220 34.02 4.24 -0.51
CA SER A 220 35.26 3.81 0.12
C SER A 220 36.01 5.12 0.41
N PHE A 221 36.46 5.28 1.62
CA PHE A 221 37.31 6.39 2.06
C PHE A 221 38.39 6.70 1.00
N TRP A 222 38.80 5.68 0.27
CA TRP A 222 39.78 5.75 -0.82
C TRP A 222 39.22 6.38 -2.12
N GLU A 223 37.92 6.32 -2.41
CA GLU A 223 37.33 7.04 -3.58
C GLU A 223 37.11 8.50 -3.26
N ALA A 224 36.74 8.86 -2.05
CA ALA A 224 36.65 10.25 -1.62
C ALA A 224 38.00 10.96 -1.66
N MET A 225 39.11 10.22 -1.42
CA MET A 225 40.47 10.78 -1.46
C MET A 225 41.03 10.95 -2.87
N ARG A 226 40.57 10.20 -3.88
CA ARG A 226 41.07 10.33 -5.26
C ARG A 226 40.66 11.62 -5.97
N GLY A 227 39.67 12.33 -5.46
CA GLY A 227 39.24 13.63 -5.99
C GLY A 227 40.04 14.83 -5.48
N TRP A 228 41.06 14.60 -4.63
CA TRP A 228 41.86 15.67 -4.01
C TRP A 228 43.33 15.71 -4.51
N PHE A 229 43.69 14.85 -5.48
CA PHE A 229 45.01 14.87 -6.13
C PHE A 229 44.92 15.03 -7.63
#